data_3e70ebb68823f0f18ff8f128c2e03215
#
_entry.id   3e70ebb68823f0f18ff8f128c2e03215
#
_cell.length_a   1.000
_cell.length_b   1.000
_cell.length_c   1.000
_cell.angle_alpha   90.00
_cell.angle_beta   90.00
_cell.angle_gamma   90.00
#
_symmetry.space_group_name_H-M   'P 1'
#
loop_
_entity.id
_entity.type
_entity.pdbx_description
1 polymer ?
#
loop_
_entity_poly.entity_id
_entity_poly.type
_entity_poly.pdbx_seq_one_letter_code
_entity_poly.pdbx_strand_id
1 'polypeptide(L)'
;MNSKYKKLLAIYSKIPSIACKGLCHETCTIAPSAKIEIRRAKEAYAGVKLFSQSDVMNKLRDVLGSEIPVCKMLKDGRCTIYRVRPAICRMYGVAKGLECMFGCVPDRCLSRDEANAIFEEIEEL
;
A
#
# COMPACT_ATOMS: atom_id res chain seq x y z
N MET A 1 11.64 17.50 -9.25
CA MET A 1 11.16 16.16 -8.89
C MET A 1 11.67 15.13 -9.89
N ASN A 2 12.06 13.95 -9.42
CA ASN A 2 12.50 12.83 -10.26
C ASN A 2 11.40 12.46 -11.27
N SER A 3 11.76 12.24 -12.53
CA SER A 3 10.78 11.94 -13.59
C SER A 3 10.04 10.62 -13.36
N LYS A 4 10.71 9.62 -12.73
CA LYS A 4 10.05 8.36 -12.37
C LYS A 4 9.01 8.56 -11.27
N TYR A 5 9.26 9.47 -10.32
CA TYR A 5 8.28 9.80 -9.28
C TYR A 5 7.07 10.51 -9.85
N LYS A 6 7.26 11.37 -10.86
CA LYS A 6 6.13 11.98 -11.58
C LYS A 6 5.26 10.92 -12.24
N LYS A 7 5.88 9.93 -12.89
CA LYS A 7 5.17 8.79 -13.49
C LYS A 7 4.43 7.98 -12.42
N LEU A 8 5.07 7.74 -11.29
CA LEU A 8 4.46 7.03 -10.16
C LEU A 8 3.21 7.76 -9.66
N LEU A 9 3.29 9.07 -9.47
CA LEU A 9 2.15 9.87 -9.02
C LEU A 9 1.02 9.87 -10.06
N ALA A 10 1.35 9.88 -11.35
CA ALA A 10 0.36 9.77 -12.42
C ALA A 10 -0.36 8.40 -12.36
N ILE A 11 0.37 7.33 -12.07
CA ILE A 11 -0.21 6.00 -11.90
C ILE A 11 -1.12 5.98 -10.66
N TYR A 12 -0.69 6.56 -9.54
CA TYR A 12 -1.51 6.64 -8.34
C TYR A 12 -2.83 7.40 -8.57
N SER A 13 -2.84 8.38 -9.49
CA SER A 13 -4.06 9.13 -9.81
C SER A 13 -5.15 8.27 -10.43
N LYS A 14 -4.80 7.07 -10.94
CA LYS A 14 -5.77 6.09 -11.47
C LYS A 14 -6.51 5.35 -10.34
N ILE A 15 -6.01 5.41 -9.11
CA ILE A 15 -6.62 4.73 -7.98
C ILE A 15 -7.77 5.60 -7.45
N PRO A 16 -9.01 5.05 -7.37
CA PRO A 16 -10.16 5.82 -6.90
C PRO A 16 -10.02 6.31 -5.47
N SER A 17 -10.75 7.38 -5.15
CA SER A 17 -10.84 7.90 -3.79
C SER A 17 -11.89 7.15 -2.98
N ILE A 18 -11.74 7.15 -1.66
CA ILE A 18 -12.69 6.57 -0.74
C ILE A 18 -12.90 7.52 0.44
N ALA A 19 -14.17 7.69 0.83
CA ALA A 19 -14.51 8.43 2.04
C ALA A 19 -14.24 7.53 3.26
N CYS A 20 -13.03 7.64 3.80
CA CYS A 20 -12.56 6.77 4.88
C CYS A 20 -13.02 7.27 6.25
N LYS A 21 -13.57 6.36 7.07
CA LYS A 21 -13.97 6.64 8.45
C LYS A 21 -12.80 6.65 9.44
N GLY A 22 -11.60 6.27 8.98
CA GLY A 22 -10.41 6.23 9.82
C GLY A 22 -10.39 5.11 10.85
N LEU A 23 -11.17 4.05 10.65
CA LEU A 23 -11.33 2.96 11.62
C LEU A 23 -10.39 1.77 11.37
N CYS A 24 -9.69 1.75 10.24
CA CYS A 24 -8.96 0.56 9.80
C CYS A 24 -7.48 0.50 10.25
N HIS A 25 -7.05 1.44 11.07
CA HIS A 25 -5.64 1.48 11.50
C HIS A 25 -5.18 0.21 12.23
N GLU A 26 -6.08 -0.49 12.92
CA GLU A 26 -5.75 -1.74 13.59
C GLU A 26 -5.57 -2.92 12.64
N THR A 27 -5.99 -2.77 11.38
CA THR A 27 -5.89 -3.81 10.36
C THR A 27 -4.70 -3.63 9.42
N CYS A 28 -3.88 -2.60 9.63
CA CYS A 28 -2.67 -2.41 8.85
C CYS A 28 -1.67 -3.52 9.12
N THR A 29 -1.40 -4.34 8.10
CA THR A 29 -0.44 -5.44 8.18
C THR A 29 0.67 -5.24 7.16
N ILE A 30 1.74 -6.04 7.30
CA ILE A 30 2.83 -6.01 6.34
C ILE A 30 2.32 -6.34 4.94
N ALA A 31 2.71 -5.53 3.95
CA ALA A 31 2.29 -5.69 2.57
C ALA A 31 3.43 -5.32 1.61
N PRO A 32 3.47 -5.91 0.40
CA PRO A 32 4.57 -5.66 -0.53
C PRO A 32 4.51 -4.28 -1.16
N SER A 33 5.70 -3.72 -1.41
CA SER A 33 5.87 -2.45 -2.12
C SER A 33 6.85 -2.62 -3.26
N ALA A 34 6.69 -1.86 -4.34
CA ALA A 34 7.63 -1.84 -5.44
C ALA A 34 8.91 -1.09 -5.04
N LYS A 35 10.02 -1.42 -5.69
CA LYS A 35 11.32 -0.79 -5.40
C LYS A 35 11.27 0.72 -5.46
N ILE A 36 10.59 1.29 -6.47
CA ILE A 36 10.48 2.75 -6.62
C ILE A 36 9.68 3.38 -5.47
N GLU A 37 8.68 2.68 -4.98
CA GLU A 37 7.86 3.14 -3.86
C GLU A 37 8.66 3.16 -2.56
N ILE A 38 9.45 2.12 -2.32
CA ILE A 38 10.36 2.02 -1.16
C ILE A 38 11.39 3.16 -1.21
N ARG A 39 12.01 3.35 -2.36
CA ARG A 39 13.03 4.39 -2.57
C ARG A 39 12.45 5.78 -2.31
N ARG A 40 11.29 6.09 -2.88
CA ARG A 40 10.62 7.38 -2.67
C ARG A 40 10.31 7.63 -1.20
N ALA A 41 9.79 6.62 -0.52
CA ALA A 41 9.47 6.72 0.91
C ALA A 41 10.72 6.98 1.75
N LYS A 42 11.82 6.27 1.47
CA LYS A 42 13.09 6.44 2.18
C LYS A 42 13.71 7.81 1.94
N GLU A 43 13.51 8.41 0.78
CA GLU A 43 13.99 9.76 0.49
C GLU A 43 13.16 10.83 1.22
N ALA A 44 11.87 10.55 1.47
CA ALA A 44 10.97 11.50 2.13
C ALA A 44 11.01 11.42 3.66
N TYR A 45 11.28 10.25 4.22
CA TYR A 45 11.22 10.02 5.67
C TYR A 45 12.39 9.16 6.14
N ALA A 46 12.85 9.42 7.37
CA ALA A 46 13.83 8.56 8.03
C ALA A 46 13.14 7.31 8.62
N GLY A 47 13.89 6.21 8.72
CA GLY A 47 13.42 5.00 9.41
C GLY A 47 12.33 4.23 8.69
N VAL A 48 12.18 4.40 7.39
CA VAL A 48 11.17 3.69 6.60
C VAL A 48 11.48 2.20 6.56
N LYS A 49 10.46 1.38 6.88
CA LYS A 49 10.53 -0.09 6.86
C LYS A 49 9.42 -0.62 5.95
N LEU A 50 9.62 -0.48 4.66
CA LEU A 50 8.80 -1.09 3.62
C LEU A 50 9.57 -2.25 3.00
N PHE A 51 8.86 -3.25 2.51
CA PHE A 51 9.45 -4.50 2.06
C PHE A 51 8.98 -4.85 0.65
N SER A 52 9.88 -5.44 -0.15
CA SER A 52 9.54 -6.00 -1.45
C SER A 52 8.67 -7.24 -1.27
N GLN A 53 8.06 -7.73 -2.37
CA GLN A 53 7.23 -8.93 -2.33
C GLN A 53 8.00 -10.14 -1.80
N SER A 54 9.25 -10.34 -2.25
CA SER A 54 10.07 -11.46 -1.77
C SER A 54 10.36 -11.38 -0.27
N ASP A 55 10.64 -10.18 0.24
CA ASP A 55 10.88 -9.98 1.68
C ASP A 55 9.63 -10.22 2.51
N VAL A 56 8.47 -9.78 2.02
CA VAL A 56 7.18 -10.03 2.67
C VAL A 56 6.91 -11.54 2.72
N MET A 57 7.12 -12.24 1.62
CA MET A 57 6.89 -13.69 1.57
C MET A 57 7.81 -14.44 2.53
N ASN A 58 9.08 -14.03 2.65
CA ASN A 58 10.02 -14.63 3.60
C ASN A 58 9.57 -14.41 5.04
N LYS A 59 9.11 -13.21 5.37
CA LYS A 59 8.60 -12.90 6.71
C LYS A 59 7.34 -13.71 7.05
N LEU A 60 6.45 -13.92 6.09
CA LEU A 60 5.23 -14.71 6.28
C LEU A 60 5.53 -16.19 6.49
N ARG A 61 6.60 -16.72 5.90
CA ARG A 61 7.03 -18.11 6.15
C ARG A 61 7.39 -18.34 7.61
N ASP A 62 7.99 -17.35 8.25
CA ASP A 62 8.47 -17.47 9.63
C ASP A 62 7.36 -17.36 10.65
N VAL A 63 6.14 -17.00 10.23
CA VAL A 63 4.99 -16.82 11.13
C VAL A 63 3.89 -17.87 10.92
N LEU A 64 4.24 -19.05 10.42
CA LEU A 64 3.29 -20.14 10.19
C LEU A 64 2.46 -20.40 11.45
N GLY A 65 1.13 -20.27 11.32
CA GLY A 65 0.21 -20.47 12.44
C GLY A 65 0.10 -19.29 13.40
N SER A 66 0.81 -18.20 13.15
CA SER A 66 0.77 -16.97 13.94
C SER A 66 0.01 -15.87 13.20
N GLU A 67 -0.24 -14.75 13.88
CA GLU A 67 -0.84 -13.58 13.26
C GLU A 67 0.10 -12.96 12.23
N ILE A 68 -0.47 -12.37 11.17
CA ILE A 68 0.29 -11.62 10.18
C ILE A 68 0.89 -10.40 10.88
N PRO A 69 2.20 -10.12 10.68
CA PRO A 69 2.85 -8.99 11.34
C PRO A 69 2.18 -7.65 11.02
N VAL A 70 2.04 -6.81 12.03
CA VAL A 70 1.53 -5.45 11.88
C VAL A 70 2.52 -4.62 11.04
N CYS A 71 2.01 -3.69 10.24
CA CYS A 71 2.84 -2.78 9.47
C CYS A 71 3.76 -1.96 10.39
N LYS A 72 5.07 -1.95 10.09
CA LYS A 72 6.08 -1.26 10.88
C LYS A 72 5.93 0.27 10.84
N MET A 73 5.19 0.79 9.86
CA MET A 73 4.95 2.23 9.72
C MET A 73 3.74 2.71 10.50
N LEU A 74 2.99 1.79 11.09
CA LEU A 74 1.86 2.13 11.95
C LEU A 74 2.37 2.53 13.34
N LYS A 75 1.99 3.72 13.80
CA LYS A 75 2.33 4.21 15.13
C LYS A 75 1.19 5.04 15.68
N ASP A 76 0.79 4.74 16.92
CA ASP A 76 -0.32 5.43 17.59
C ASP A 76 -1.60 5.50 16.74
N GLY A 77 -1.89 4.39 16.03
CA GLY A 77 -3.07 4.27 15.20
C GLY A 77 -3.00 5.02 13.88
N ARG A 78 -1.82 5.49 13.48
CA ARG A 78 -1.65 6.26 12.24
C ARG A 78 -0.46 5.78 11.42
N CYS A 79 -0.61 5.83 10.10
CA CYS A 79 0.51 5.56 9.20
C CYS A 79 1.48 6.74 9.22
N THR A 80 2.74 6.50 9.63
CA THR A 80 3.76 7.54 9.72
C THR A 80 4.27 8.03 8.36
N ILE A 81 3.98 7.27 7.28
CA ILE A 81 4.38 7.61 5.92
C ILE A 81 3.18 7.78 4.99
N TYR A 82 2.03 8.18 5.53
CA TYR A 82 0.77 8.24 4.79
C TYR A 82 0.89 8.93 3.43
N ARG A 83 1.62 10.03 3.34
CA ARG A 83 1.79 10.79 2.10
C ARG A 83 2.50 10.02 0.99
N VAL A 84 3.37 9.09 1.36
CA VAL A 84 4.15 8.27 0.41
C VAL A 84 3.81 6.80 0.51
N ARG A 85 2.60 6.49 1.01
CA ARG A 85 2.18 5.09 1.14
C ARG A 85 2.16 4.39 -0.21
N PRO A 86 2.53 3.09 -0.25
CA PRO A 86 2.58 2.32 -1.50
C PRO A 86 1.19 2.10 -2.12
N ALA A 87 1.18 1.66 -3.37
CA ALA A 87 -0.05 1.37 -4.10
C ALA A 87 -0.94 0.37 -3.38
N ILE A 88 -0.37 -0.68 -2.78
CA ILE A 88 -1.16 -1.69 -2.04
C ILE A 88 -1.97 -1.04 -0.90
N CYS A 89 -1.39 -0.08 -0.21
CA CYS A 89 -2.07 0.66 0.85
C CYS A 89 -3.15 1.58 0.28
N ARG A 90 -2.91 2.17 -0.89
CA ARG A 90 -3.88 3.04 -1.59
C ARG A 90 -5.04 2.25 -2.19
N MET A 91 -4.83 0.98 -2.50
CA MET A 91 -5.85 0.08 -3.05
C MET A 91 -6.83 -0.42 -1.98
N TYR A 92 -6.46 -0.35 -0.70
CA TYR A 92 -7.34 -0.81 0.37
C TYR A 92 -8.64 -0.02 0.37
N GLY A 93 -9.74 -0.75 0.31
CA GLY A 93 -11.08 -0.19 0.27
C GLY A 93 -11.57 0.17 -1.14
N VAL A 94 -10.71 0.21 -2.16
CA VAL A 94 -11.10 0.64 -3.52
C VAL A 94 -10.90 -0.43 -4.59
N ALA A 95 -10.32 -1.57 -4.24
CA ALA A 95 -10.11 -2.68 -5.18
C ALA A 95 -10.85 -3.93 -4.75
N LYS A 96 -11.31 -4.71 -5.71
CA LYS A 96 -11.99 -5.98 -5.44
C LYS A 96 -11.05 -6.93 -4.71
N GLY A 97 -11.51 -7.49 -3.61
CA GLY A 97 -10.72 -8.33 -2.71
C GLY A 97 -10.06 -7.57 -1.57
N LEU A 98 -10.09 -6.23 -1.60
CA LEU A 98 -9.51 -5.35 -0.57
C LEU A 98 -10.56 -4.40 -0.01
N GLU A 99 -11.82 -4.80 0.02
CA GLU A 99 -12.93 -3.98 0.50
C GLU A 99 -12.73 -3.59 1.97
N CYS A 100 -13.18 -2.39 2.33
CA CYS A 100 -13.10 -1.90 3.70
C CYS A 100 -14.06 -2.69 4.59
N MET A 101 -13.52 -3.34 5.62
CA MET A 101 -14.31 -4.11 6.57
C MET A 101 -15.22 -3.24 7.46
N PHE A 102 -15.00 -1.93 7.47
CA PHE A 102 -15.79 -0.97 8.24
C PHE A 102 -16.87 -0.27 7.39
N GLY A 103 -17.11 -0.76 6.18
CA GLY A 103 -18.20 -0.28 5.33
C GLY A 103 -17.93 1.00 4.55
N CYS A 104 -16.70 1.48 4.50
CA CYS A 104 -16.36 2.60 3.63
C CYS A 104 -16.48 2.18 2.18
N VAL A 105 -17.08 3.02 1.34
CA VAL A 105 -17.35 2.73 -0.07
C VAL A 105 -16.58 3.71 -0.94
N PRO A 106 -15.84 3.22 -1.97
CA PRO A 106 -15.11 4.10 -2.88
C PRO A 106 -16.05 4.73 -3.91
N ASP A 107 -15.57 5.80 -4.57
CA ASP A 107 -16.27 6.41 -5.70
C ASP A 107 -16.44 5.40 -6.84
N ARG A 108 -15.45 4.55 -7.04
CA ARG A 108 -15.46 3.46 -8.02
C ARG A 108 -14.58 2.33 -7.49
N CYS A 109 -15.04 1.10 -7.62
CA CYS A 109 -14.26 -0.07 -7.23
C CYS A 109 -13.43 -0.56 -8.43
N LEU A 110 -12.13 -0.74 -8.23
CA LEU A 110 -11.26 -1.34 -9.24
C LEU A 110 -11.51 -2.85 -9.31
N SER A 111 -11.56 -3.38 -10.53
CA SER A 111 -11.52 -4.82 -10.74
C SER A 111 -10.14 -5.37 -10.40
N ARG A 112 -10.01 -6.69 -10.26
CA ARG A 112 -8.70 -7.32 -10.03
C ARG A 112 -7.75 -7.05 -11.20
N ASP A 113 -8.24 -7.09 -12.42
CA ASP A 113 -7.44 -6.85 -13.62
C ASP A 113 -6.93 -5.40 -13.66
N GLU A 114 -7.79 -4.44 -13.32
CA GLU A 114 -7.40 -3.03 -13.23
C GLU A 114 -6.33 -2.81 -12.15
N ALA A 115 -6.52 -3.39 -10.98
CA ALA A 115 -5.56 -3.28 -9.89
C ALA A 115 -4.21 -3.93 -10.27
N ASN A 116 -4.23 -5.11 -10.86
CA ASN A 116 -3.02 -5.80 -11.30
C ASN A 116 -2.27 -5.00 -12.38
N ALA A 117 -2.99 -4.38 -13.30
CA ALA A 117 -2.39 -3.53 -14.33
C ALA A 117 -1.65 -2.33 -13.70
N ILE A 118 -2.22 -1.74 -12.66
CA ILE A 118 -1.58 -0.64 -11.93
C ILE A 118 -0.29 -1.12 -11.24
N PHE A 119 -0.33 -2.26 -10.56
CA PHE A 119 0.87 -2.82 -9.93
C PHE A 119 1.97 -3.12 -10.96
N GLU A 120 1.61 -3.68 -12.10
CA GLU A 120 2.57 -3.96 -13.19
C GLU A 120 3.21 -2.69 -13.72
N GLU A 121 2.43 -1.63 -13.96
CA GLU A 121 2.97 -0.35 -14.41
C GLU A 121 3.99 0.22 -13.41
N ILE A 122 3.72 0.09 -12.12
CA ILE A 122 4.64 0.56 -11.07
C ILE A 122 5.92 -0.27 -11.05
N GLU A 123 5.82 -1.59 -11.17
CA GLU A 123 6.98 -2.46 -11.18
C GLU A 123 7.91 -2.18 -12.38
N GLU A 124 7.38 -1.68 -13.48
CA GLU A 124 8.16 -1.33 -14.68
C GLU A 124 8.93 0.00 -14.52
N LEU A 125 8.68 0.76 -13.50
CA LEU A 125 9.44 1.99 -13.23
C LEU A 125 10.81 1.62 -12.59
#